data_d5955df83da8e3a9ec25723da61c2094
#
_entry.id   d5955df83da8e3a9ec25723da61c2094
#
_cell.length_a   1.000
_cell.length_b   1.000
_cell.length_c   1.000
_cell.angle_alpha   90.00
_cell.angle_beta   90.00
_cell.angle_gamma   90.00
#
_symmetry.space_group_name_H-M   'P 1'
#
loop_
_entity.id
_entity.type
_entity.pdbx_description
1 polymer ?
#
loop_
_entity_poly.entity_id
_entity_poly.type
_entity_poly.pdbx_seq_one_letter_code
_entity_poly.pdbx_strand_id
1 'polypeptide(L)'
;VYTREAHPGEHLPAHASLADKLAAARRLRDELEIARTILVDDIDGTAHTAYGLMPNMSWVLARGGAILYKAMWTSAERIGDFLERRRAQPSGLAFTPFHTEQLELRRRDGDAFQRGLERNGPRAVSEFARAEAMWAERTRAARATSP
;
A
#
# COMPACT_ATOMS: atom_id res chain seq x y z
N VAL A 1 -1.09 -2.49 -8.73
CA VAL A 1 -0.25 -3.69 -8.88
C VAL A 1 -0.31 -4.50 -7.60
N TYR A 2 -0.54 -5.79 -7.70
CA TYR A 2 -0.49 -6.71 -6.57
C TYR A 2 0.95 -7.18 -6.38
N THR A 3 1.54 -6.90 -5.25
CA THR A 3 2.98 -7.13 -5.00
C THR A 3 3.23 -8.36 -4.14
N ARG A 4 2.88 -8.31 -2.87
CA ARG A 4 3.02 -9.43 -1.93
C ARG A 4 2.03 -9.31 -0.79
N GLU A 5 1.83 -10.41 -0.06
CA GLU A 5 1.05 -10.38 1.17
C GLU A 5 1.84 -9.69 2.28
N ALA A 6 1.23 -8.68 2.90
CA ALA A 6 1.88 -7.89 3.94
C ALA A 6 1.91 -8.61 5.30
N HIS A 7 0.88 -9.41 5.57
CA HIS A 7 0.71 -10.14 6.83
C HIS A 7 0.36 -11.60 6.53
N PRO A 8 1.35 -12.42 6.12
CA PRO A 8 1.12 -13.82 5.78
C PRO A 8 0.51 -14.60 6.94
N GLY A 9 -0.47 -15.44 6.64
CA GLY A 9 -1.16 -16.30 7.59
C GLY A 9 -1.52 -17.65 6.99
N GLU A 10 -2.41 -18.37 7.65
CA GLU A 10 -2.84 -19.70 7.22
C GLU A 10 -3.66 -19.64 5.91
N HIS A 11 -4.49 -18.62 5.77
CA HIS A 11 -5.42 -18.51 4.64
C HIS A 11 -4.83 -17.75 3.45
N LEU A 12 -3.88 -16.87 3.70
CA LEU A 12 -3.08 -16.16 2.69
C LEU A 12 -1.60 -16.27 3.08
N PRO A 13 -0.94 -17.38 2.73
CA PRO A 13 0.47 -17.57 3.04
C PRO A 13 1.37 -16.65 2.21
N ALA A 14 2.64 -16.54 2.61
CA ALA A 14 3.64 -15.92 1.77
C ALA A 14 3.75 -16.68 0.44
N HIS A 15 3.85 -15.94 -0.66
CA HIS A 15 3.91 -16.56 -1.99
C HIS A 15 5.29 -17.19 -2.21
N ALA A 16 5.30 -18.46 -2.57
CA ALA A 16 6.50 -19.21 -2.94
C ALA A 16 6.73 -19.24 -4.46
N SER A 17 5.68 -18.96 -5.25
CA SER A 17 5.72 -18.97 -6.71
C SER A 17 4.84 -17.88 -7.31
N LEU A 18 5.07 -17.59 -8.60
CA LEU A 18 4.18 -16.69 -9.35
C LEU A 18 2.75 -17.25 -9.45
N ALA A 19 2.61 -18.57 -9.48
CA ALA A 19 1.29 -19.22 -9.49
C ALA A 19 0.50 -18.94 -8.22
N ASP A 20 1.13 -19.01 -7.05
CA ASP A 20 0.51 -18.66 -5.76
C ASP A 20 0.07 -17.20 -5.75
N LYS A 21 0.95 -16.32 -6.22
CA LYS A 21 0.70 -14.88 -6.30
C LYS A 21 -0.47 -14.56 -7.23
N LEU A 22 -0.56 -15.21 -8.38
CA LEU A 22 -1.69 -15.08 -9.30
C LEU A 22 -2.99 -15.61 -8.69
N ALA A 23 -2.94 -16.72 -7.96
CA ALA A 23 -4.11 -17.26 -7.25
C ALA A 23 -4.62 -16.30 -6.17
N ALA A 24 -3.73 -15.74 -5.37
CA ALA A 24 -4.06 -14.75 -4.36
C ALA A 24 -4.62 -13.44 -4.97
N ALA A 25 -4.07 -12.98 -6.08
CA ALA A 25 -4.59 -11.80 -6.79
C ALA A 25 -5.99 -12.02 -7.38
N ARG A 26 -6.28 -13.22 -7.91
CA ARG A 26 -7.63 -13.60 -8.36
C ARG A 26 -8.60 -13.63 -7.19
N ARG A 27 -8.22 -14.26 -6.08
CA ARG A 27 -9.02 -14.30 -4.86
C ARG A 27 -9.35 -12.88 -4.37
N LEU A 28 -8.37 -12.00 -4.29
CA LEU A 28 -8.56 -10.59 -3.93
C LEU A 28 -9.58 -9.89 -4.85
N ARG A 29 -9.43 -10.09 -6.17
CA ARG A 29 -10.37 -9.54 -7.16
C ARG A 29 -11.80 -10.02 -6.93
N ASP A 30 -11.96 -11.31 -6.72
CA ASP A 30 -13.27 -11.95 -6.64
C ASP A 30 -13.95 -11.67 -5.30
N GLU A 31 -13.21 -11.70 -4.18
CA GLU A 31 -13.76 -11.39 -2.84
C GLU A 31 -14.14 -9.91 -2.65
N LEU A 32 -13.42 -9.00 -3.31
CA LEU A 32 -13.67 -7.56 -3.22
C LEU A 32 -14.38 -6.99 -4.46
N GLU A 33 -14.84 -7.84 -5.37
CA GLU A 33 -15.56 -7.46 -6.60
C GLU A 33 -14.83 -6.36 -7.40
N ILE A 34 -13.51 -6.47 -7.52
CA ILE A 34 -12.69 -5.44 -8.17
C ILE A 34 -12.86 -5.53 -9.68
N ALA A 35 -13.59 -4.57 -10.26
CA ALA A 35 -13.84 -4.50 -11.71
C ALA A 35 -12.62 -4.00 -12.53
N ARG A 36 -11.68 -3.30 -11.92
CA ARG A 36 -10.48 -2.77 -12.61
C ARG A 36 -9.42 -3.83 -12.81
N THR A 37 -8.55 -3.62 -13.79
CA THR A 37 -7.38 -4.49 -14.04
C THR A 37 -6.45 -4.54 -12.84
N ILE A 38 -6.08 -5.74 -12.42
CA ILE A 38 -5.05 -5.99 -11.43
C ILE A 38 -3.82 -6.52 -12.17
N LEU A 39 -2.73 -5.77 -12.13
CA LEU A 39 -1.42 -6.24 -12.58
C LEU A 39 -0.75 -6.95 -11.42
N VAL A 40 -0.14 -8.09 -11.69
CA VAL A 40 0.59 -8.87 -10.68
C VAL A 40 2.08 -8.72 -10.94
N ASP A 41 2.81 -8.28 -9.91
CA ASP A 41 4.27 -8.16 -9.94
C ASP A 41 4.93 -9.54 -10.00
N ASP A 42 6.16 -9.62 -10.46
CA ASP A 42 6.93 -10.87 -10.41
C ASP A 42 7.18 -11.33 -8.97
N ILE A 43 7.74 -12.50 -8.80
CA ILE A 43 7.98 -13.08 -7.46
C ILE A 43 9.04 -12.28 -6.68
N ASP A 44 9.99 -11.68 -7.37
CA ASP A 44 11.08 -10.90 -6.79
C ASP A 44 10.64 -9.47 -6.42
N GLY A 45 9.49 -9.01 -6.92
CA GLY A 45 8.94 -7.69 -6.61
C GLY A 45 9.62 -6.57 -7.38
N THR A 46 9.93 -6.78 -8.65
CA THR A 46 10.60 -5.81 -9.52
C THR A 46 9.84 -4.49 -9.61
N ALA A 47 8.51 -4.54 -9.86
CA ALA A 47 7.70 -3.33 -9.89
C ALA A 47 7.60 -2.67 -8.51
N HIS A 48 7.45 -3.46 -7.45
CA HIS A 48 7.43 -2.93 -6.08
C HIS A 48 8.73 -2.18 -5.75
N THR A 49 9.87 -2.74 -6.11
CA THR A 49 11.18 -2.11 -5.92
C THR A 49 11.31 -0.82 -6.72
N ALA A 50 10.92 -0.85 -8.00
CA ALA A 50 11.01 0.33 -8.89
C ALA A 50 10.11 1.48 -8.44
N TYR A 51 8.93 1.19 -7.85
CA TYR A 51 7.98 2.19 -7.40
C TYR A 51 8.10 2.59 -5.92
N GLY A 52 9.11 2.15 -5.20
CA GLY A 52 9.53 2.70 -3.91
C GLY A 52 9.26 1.87 -2.67
N LEU A 53 8.98 0.57 -2.79
CA LEU A 53 8.91 -0.43 -1.71
C LEU A 53 7.83 -0.22 -0.63
N MET A 54 6.99 0.79 -0.74
CA MET A 54 5.90 0.98 0.21
C MET A 54 4.68 0.13 -0.18
N PRO A 55 4.01 -0.51 0.77
CA PRO A 55 3.00 -1.54 0.48
C PRO A 55 1.72 -0.99 -0.16
N ASN A 56 1.45 0.29 -0.05
CA ASN A 56 0.17 0.88 -0.49
C ASN A 56 0.36 2.26 -1.12
N MET A 57 1.27 2.35 -2.09
CA MET A 57 1.52 3.60 -2.83
C MET A 57 0.51 3.82 -3.94
N SER A 58 0.29 5.09 -4.27
CA SER A 58 -0.51 5.52 -5.41
C SER A 58 0.30 6.41 -6.34
N TRP A 59 0.12 6.17 -7.64
CA TRP A 59 0.73 6.94 -8.70
C TRP A 59 -0.31 7.27 -9.76
N VAL A 60 -0.37 8.53 -10.21
CA VAL A 60 -1.12 8.92 -11.40
C VAL A 60 -0.12 9.36 -12.46
N LEU A 61 -0.18 8.69 -13.61
CA LEU A 61 0.72 8.92 -14.72
C LEU A 61 -0.05 9.53 -15.89
N ALA A 62 0.52 10.52 -16.55
CA ALA A 62 0.04 11.00 -17.84
C ALA A 62 0.31 9.95 -18.94
N ARG A 63 -0.35 10.08 -20.09
CA ARG A 63 -0.15 9.18 -21.25
C ARG A 63 1.30 9.12 -21.73
N GLY A 64 2.07 10.20 -21.54
CA GLY A 64 3.49 10.28 -21.87
C GLY A 64 4.43 9.79 -20.75
N GLY A 65 3.90 9.18 -19.67
CA GLY A 65 4.71 8.65 -18.56
C GLY A 65 5.10 9.67 -17.49
N ALA A 66 4.76 10.96 -17.67
CA ALA A 66 5.02 11.96 -16.64
C ALA A 66 4.21 11.67 -15.36
N ILE A 67 4.87 11.78 -14.21
CA ILE A 67 4.22 11.59 -12.91
C ILE A 67 3.41 12.84 -12.59
N LEU A 68 2.10 12.68 -12.45
CA LEU A 68 1.17 13.76 -12.10
C LEU A 68 0.86 13.79 -10.60
N TYR A 69 0.90 12.65 -9.94
CA TYR A 69 0.60 12.49 -8.51
C TYR A 69 1.35 11.29 -7.96
N LYS A 70 1.86 11.43 -6.75
CA LYS A 70 2.49 10.35 -6.00
C LYS A 70 2.08 10.47 -4.54
N ALA A 71 1.67 9.37 -3.94
CA ALA A 71 1.42 9.28 -2.51
C ALA A 71 2.02 8.00 -1.95
N MET A 72 2.61 8.10 -0.78
CA MET A 72 3.18 6.94 -0.07
C MET A 72 2.10 6.04 0.54
N TRP A 73 0.86 6.56 0.63
CA TRP A 73 -0.29 5.82 1.11
C TRP A 73 -1.53 6.13 0.28
N THR A 74 -2.26 5.10 -0.14
CA THR A 74 -3.46 5.24 -0.96
C THR A 74 -4.61 5.84 -0.15
N SER A 75 -5.18 6.93 -0.66
CA SER A 75 -6.44 7.52 -0.20
C SER A 75 -7.33 7.77 -1.42
N ALA A 76 -8.47 7.09 -1.49
CA ALA A 76 -9.42 7.24 -2.59
C ALA A 76 -9.95 8.70 -2.68
N GLU A 77 -10.23 9.32 -1.55
CA GLU A 77 -10.64 10.72 -1.43
C GLU A 77 -9.62 11.66 -2.06
N ARG A 78 -8.36 11.60 -1.64
CA ARG A 78 -7.28 12.46 -2.16
C ARG A 78 -7.02 12.25 -3.65
N ILE A 79 -7.10 11.02 -4.12
CA ILE A 79 -6.97 10.71 -5.55
C ILE A 79 -8.16 11.31 -6.32
N GLY A 80 -9.38 11.19 -5.79
CA GLY A 80 -10.58 11.80 -6.34
C GLY A 80 -10.43 13.31 -6.49
N ASP A 81 -10.11 13.99 -5.39
CA ASP A 81 -9.87 15.45 -5.36
C ASP A 81 -8.79 15.89 -6.35
N PHE A 82 -7.69 15.12 -6.44
CA PHE A 82 -6.65 15.42 -7.41
C PHE A 82 -7.17 15.31 -8.85
N LEU A 83 -7.91 14.26 -9.18
CA LEU A 83 -8.44 14.04 -10.51
C LEU A 83 -9.50 15.09 -10.89
N GLU A 84 -10.35 15.50 -9.95
CA GLU A 84 -11.33 16.56 -10.17
C GLU A 84 -10.66 17.90 -10.43
N ARG A 85 -9.71 18.31 -9.59
CA ARG A 85 -8.94 19.52 -9.83
C ARG A 85 -8.21 19.48 -11.17
N ARG A 86 -7.64 18.33 -11.54
CA ARG A 86 -6.94 18.17 -12.81
C ARG A 86 -7.87 18.30 -14.01
N ARG A 87 -9.10 17.79 -13.92
CA ARG A 87 -10.13 17.92 -14.98
C ARG A 87 -10.63 19.35 -15.13
N ALA A 88 -10.73 20.08 -14.02
CA ALA A 88 -11.19 21.47 -14.01
C ALA A 88 -10.13 22.47 -14.55
N GLN A 89 -8.87 22.04 -14.70
CA GLN A 89 -7.82 22.91 -15.20
C GLN A 89 -7.93 23.11 -16.70
N PRO A 90 -7.83 24.37 -17.21
CA PRO A 90 -7.78 24.63 -18.64
C PRO A 90 -6.62 23.92 -19.33
N SER A 91 -6.85 23.45 -20.55
CA SER A 91 -5.78 22.88 -21.39
C SER A 91 -4.76 23.97 -21.75
N GLY A 92 -3.48 23.58 -21.80
CA GLY A 92 -2.39 24.47 -22.23
C GLY A 92 -1.68 25.23 -21.10
N LEU A 93 -2.07 25.06 -19.83
CA LEU A 93 -1.31 25.61 -18.72
C LEU A 93 -0.01 24.84 -18.50
N ALA A 94 1.08 25.60 -18.30
CA ALA A 94 2.33 25.02 -17.82
C ALA A 94 2.17 24.59 -16.34
N PHE A 95 2.68 23.40 -16.04
CA PHE A 95 2.70 22.89 -14.66
C PHE A 95 4.12 22.92 -14.12
N THR A 96 4.27 23.48 -12.93
CA THR A 96 5.50 23.37 -12.16
C THR A 96 5.32 22.22 -11.16
N PRO A 97 6.27 21.28 -11.08
CA PRO A 97 6.26 20.27 -10.02
C PRO A 97 6.31 20.95 -8.66
N PHE A 98 5.39 20.60 -7.78
CA PHE A 98 5.33 21.12 -6.43
C PHE A 98 5.36 19.97 -5.44
N HIS A 99 6.38 19.97 -4.58
CA HIS A 99 6.52 19.01 -3.49
C HIS A 99 5.96 19.61 -2.21
N THR A 100 4.97 18.95 -1.64
CA THR A 100 4.54 19.23 -0.27
C THR A 100 4.79 18.00 0.58
N GLU A 101 5.52 18.16 1.67
CA GLU A 101 5.54 17.19 2.74
C GLU A 101 4.40 17.48 3.72
N GLN A 102 3.50 16.53 3.88
CA GLN A 102 2.43 16.62 4.86
C GLN A 102 2.52 15.41 5.78
N LEU A 103 2.69 15.66 7.07
CA LEU A 103 2.46 14.67 8.11
C LEU A 103 1.00 14.76 8.52
N GLU A 104 0.22 13.72 8.25
CA GLU A 104 -1.16 13.62 8.68
C GLU A 104 -1.28 12.49 9.72
N LEU A 105 -1.67 12.87 10.92
CA LEU A 105 -1.98 11.91 11.98
C LEU A 105 -3.45 11.49 11.85
N ARG A 106 -3.69 10.27 11.39
CA ARG A 106 -5.02 9.67 11.33
C ARG A 106 -5.17 8.62 12.43
N ARG A 107 -6.33 8.61 13.05
CA ARG A 107 -6.68 7.51 13.95
C ARG A 107 -6.89 6.24 13.10
N ARG A 108 -6.13 5.18 13.41
CA ARG A 108 -6.34 3.88 12.80
C ARG A 108 -7.61 3.25 13.35
N ASP A 109 -8.45 2.70 12.48
CA ASP A 109 -9.50 1.77 12.91
C ASP A 109 -8.85 0.44 13.29
N GLY A 110 -8.53 0.30 14.58
CA GLY A 110 -7.86 -0.88 15.13
C GLY A 110 -8.71 -2.14 14.96
N ASP A 111 -10.01 -2.01 15.11
CA ASP A 111 -10.94 -3.16 15.04
C ASP A 111 -11.06 -3.70 13.61
N ALA A 112 -11.14 -2.82 12.61
CA ALA A 112 -11.16 -3.24 11.21
C ALA A 112 -9.82 -3.91 10.81
N PHE A 113 -8.70 -3.38 11.27
CA PHE A 113 -7.39 -3.97 11.03
C PHE A 113 -7.25 -5.33 11.71
N GLN A 114 -7.66 -5.45 12.97
CA GLN A 114 -7.64 -6.70 13.72
C GLN A 114 -8.50 -7.77 13.04
N ARG A 115 -9.72 -7.45 12.63
CA ARG A 115 -10.57 -8.36 11.83
C ARG A 115 -9.90 -8.82 10.54
N GLY A 116 -9.12 -7.95 9.89
CA GLY A 116 -8.34 -8.30 8.70
C GLY A 116 -7.28 -9.35 8.99
N LEU A 117 -6.56 -9.22 10.10
CA LEU A 117 -5.57 -10.22 10.54
C LEU A 117 -6.23 -11.55 10.91
N GLU A 118 -7.33 -11.52 11.67
CA GLU A 118 -8.07 -12.71 12.09
C GLU A 118 -8.63 -13.50 10.90
N ARG A 119 -9.12 -12.81 9.87
CA ARG A 119 -9.54 -13.46 8.61
C ARG A 119 -8.41 -14.22 7.91
N ASN A 120 -7.15 -13.79 8.11
CA ASN A 120 -5.98 -14.47 7.56
C ASN A 120 -5.42 -15.56 8.50
N GLY A 121 -5.99 -15.73 9.67
CA GLY A 121 -5.68 -16.80 10.62
C GLY A 121 -4.77 -16.40 11.77
N PRO A 122 -4.64 -17.23 12.81
CA PRO A 122 -3.93 -16.93 14.05
C PRO A 122 -2.44 -16.62 13.85
N ARG A 123 -1.82 -17.18 12.81
CA ARG A 123 -0.43 -16.88 12.47
C ARG A 123 -0.26 -15.41 12.08
N ALA A 124 -1.16 -14.84 11.26
CA ALA A 124 -1.09 -13.42 10.89
C ALA A 124 -1.19 -12.52 12.12
N VAL A 125 -2.07 -12.85 13.07
CA VAL A 125 -2.22 -12.14 14.35
C VAL A 125 -0.93 -12.22 15.16
N SER A 126 -0.36 -13.41 15.35
CA SER A 126 0.84 -13.61 16.17
C SER A 126 2.09 -12.98 15.56
N GLU A 127 2.27 -13.05 14.26
CA GLU A 127 3.41 -12.40 13.55
C GLU A 127 3.31 -10.88 13.65
N PHE A 128 2.11 -10.32 13.51
CA PHE A 128 1.91 -8.89 13.67
C PHE A 128 2.19 -8.43 15.10
N ALA A 129 1.68 -9.13 16.12
CA ALA A 129 1.95 -8.82 17.52
C ALA A 129 3.45 -8.88 17.85
N ARG A 130 4.18 -9.84 17.29
CA ARG A 130 5.65 -9.95 17.43
C ARG A 130 6.35 -8.73 16.81
N ALA A 131 5.93 -8.29 15.61
CA ALA A 131 6.50 -7.12 14.96
C ALA A 131 6.22 -5.84 15.76
N GLU A 132 5.03 -5.66 16.31
CA GLU A 132 4.69 -4.52 17.16
C GLU A 132 5.54 -4.50 18.45
N ALA A 133 5.71 -5.63 19.10
CA ALA A 133 6.56 -5.73 20.28
C ALA A 133 8.02 -5.34 19.99
N MET A 134 8.57 -5.82 18.88
CA MET A 134 9.91 -5.48 18.41
C MET A 134 10.07 -3.98 18.11
N TRP A 135 9.08 -3.35 17.48
CA TRP A 135 9.09 -1.91 17.20
C TRP A 135 8.98 -1.09 18.49
N ALA A 136 8.14 -1.50 19.42
CA ALA A 136 8.02 -0.84 20.72
C ALA A 136 9.34 -0.89 21.51
N GLU A 137 10.06 -2.00 21.47
CA GLU A 137 11.38 -2.14 22.07
C GLU A 137 12.42 -1.22 21.43
N ARG A 138 12.50 -1.22 20.10
CA ARG A 138 13.40 -0.31 19.36
C ARG A 138 13.12 1.16 19.66
N THR A 139 11.84 1.55 19.75
CA THR A 139 11.45 2.91 20.08
C THR A 139 11.86 3.29 21.50
N ARG A 140 11.72 2.38 22.47
CA ARG A 140 12.18 2.60 23.84
C ARG A 140 13.71 2.75 23.91
N ALA A 141 14.44 1.87 23.21
CA ALA A 141 15.90 1.95 23.14
C ALA A 141 16.39 3.27 22.53
N ALA A 142 15.77 3.70 21.41
CA ALA A 142 16.11 4.96 20.76
C ALA A 142 15.86 6.17 21.67
N ARG A 143 14.76 6.19 22.44
CA ARG A 143 14.47 7.27 23.41
C ARG A 143 15.46 7.30 24.57
N ALA A 144 15.94 6.16 25.01
CA ALA A 144 16.92 6.07 26.11
C ALA A 144 18.32 6.55 25.69
N THR A 145 18.63 6.57 24.38
CA THR A 145 19.92 7.02 23.83
C THR A 145 19.87 8.44 23.26
N SER A 146 18.72 9.09 23.27
CA SER A 146 18.59 10.50 22.87
C SER A 146 18.94 11.40 24.05
N PRO A 147 19.86 12.38 23.88
CA PRO A 147 20.28 13.31 24.93
C PRO A 147 19.17 14.27 25.37
#